data_7949e885a7abc493370d77cfabc8c685
#
_entry.id   7949e885a7abc493370d77cfabc8c685
#
_cell.length_a   1.000
_cell.length_b   1.000
_cell.length_c   1.000
_cell.angle_alpha   90.00
_cell.angle_beta   90.00
_cell.angle_gamma   90.00
#
_symmetry.space_group_name_H-M   'P 1'
#
loop_
_entity.id
_entity.type
_entity.pdbx_description
1 polymer ?
#
loop_
_entity_poly.entity_id
_entity_poly.type
_entity_poly.pdbx_seq_one_letter_code
_entity_poly.pdbx_strand_id
1 'polypeptide(L)'
;MEGLAKLATVKGIKSYGGKELQITAGNFCPTNSGIAAILVMREKKALQLGLEPLPQFIGWGSAGVEQQIMGPAPATVKALKHTGITADQVDRVEFNEAFAC
;
A
#
# COMPACT_ATOMS: atom_id res chain seq x y z
N MET A 1 3.76 -24.80 14.25
CA MET A 1 2.62 -24.65 13.31
C MET A 1 1.25 -24.94 13.93
N GLU A 2 1.19 -25.81 14.92
CA GLU A 2 -0.09 -26.18 15.59
C GLU A 2 -0.84 -25.01 16.27
N GLY A 3 -0.13 -24.00 16.76
CA GLY A 3 -0.72 -22.81 17.37
C GLY A 3 -1.44 -21.87 16.38
N LEU A 4 -0.91 -21.72 15.15
CA LEU A 4 -1.51 -20.87 14.12
C LEU A 4 -2.83 -21.44 13.59
N ALA A 5 -2.94 -22.76 13.49
CA ALA A 5 -4.14 -23.44 13.02
C ALA A 5 -5.35 -23.33 14.01
N LYS A 6 -5.08 -22.95 15.26
CA LYS A 6 -6.11 -22.76 16.29
C LYS A 6 -6.63 -21.33 16.42
N LEU A 7 -6.06 -20.39 15.65
CA LEU A 7 -6.50 -18.99 15.71
C LEU A 7 -7.90 -18.82 15.09
N ALA A 8 -8.75 -18.10 15.81
CA ALA A 8 -10.06 -17.75 15.30
C ALA A 8 -9.96 -16.78 14.12
N THR A 9 -10.85 -16.95 13.14
CA THR A 9 -10.96 -16.02 12.01
C THR A 9 -11.53 -14.68 12.46
N VAL A 10 -11.08 -13.61 11.82
CA VAL A 10 -11.55 -12.26 12.07
C VAL A 10 -12.98 -12.12 11.57
N LYS A 11 -13.90 -11.71 12.47
CA LYS A 11 -15.30 -11.51 12.13
C LYS A 11 -15.49 -10.26 11.26
N GLY A 12 -16.41 -10.32 10.31
CA GLY A 12 -16.82 -9.16 9.51
C GLY A 12 -16.13 -9.00 8.16
N ILE A 13 -15.15 -9.83 7.83
CA ILE A 13 -14.55 -9.86 6.49
C ILE A 13 -15.43 -10.73 5.59
N LYS A 14 -15.94 -10.11 4.52
CA LYS A 14 -16.79 -10.83 3.55
C LYS A 14 -15.95 -11.76 2.69
N SER A 15 -16.50 -12.92 2.36
CA SER A 15 -15.88 -13.89 1.44
C SER A 15 -15.68 -13.30 0.03
N TYR A 16 -14.61 -13.72 -0.65
CA TYR A 16 -14.36 -13.39 -2.04
C TYR A 16 -14.73 -14.57 -2.93
N GLY A 17 -15.54 -14.33 -3.96
CA GLY A 17 -15.93 -15.38 -4.90
C GLY A 17 -16.62 -16.60 -4.25
N GLY A 18 -17.34 -16.40 -3.15
CA GLY A 18 -18.03 -17.49 -2.42
C GLY A 18 -17.12 -18.37 -1.58
N LYS A 19 -15.82 -18.06 -1.49
CA LYS A 19 -14.87 -18.77 -0.62
C LYS A 19 -14.72 -18.02 0.70
N GLU A 20 -14.69 -18.76 1.79
CA GLU A 20 -14.45 -18.21 3.11
C GLU A 20 -13.02 -17.69 3.22
N LEU A 21 -12.85 -16.40 3.54
CA LEU A 21 -11.52 -15.84 3.79
C LEU A 21 -11.07 -16.25 5.19
N GLN A 22 -9.93 -16.93 5.27
CA GLN A 22 -9.34 -17.38 6.53
C GLN A 22 -8.33 -16.36 7.07
N ILE A 23 -8.78 -15.14 7.36
CA ILE A 23 -7.94 -14.12 7.97
C ILE A 23 -7.98 -14.28 9.48
N THR A 24 -6.80 -14.44 10.07
CA THR A 24 -6.59 -14.62 11.51
C THR A 24 -5.54 -13.65 12.02
N ALA A 25 -5.39 -13.49 13.33
CA ALA A 25 -4.32 -12.70 13.92
C ALA A 25 -2.90 -13.16 13.53
N GLY A 26 -2.76 -14.35 12.97
CA GLY A 26 -1.47 -14.89 12.54
C GLY A 26 -1.08 -14.58 11.10
N ASN A 27 -1.99 -14.03 10.27
CA ASN A 27 -1.76 -13.79 8.85
C ASN A 27 -2.17 -12.38 8.37
N PHE A 28 -2.43 -11.45 9.29
CA PHE A 28 -2.54 -10.02 8.96
C PHE A 28 -1.46 -9.21 9.69
N CYS A 29 -1.20 -8.00 9.20
CA CYS A 29 -0.21 -7.12 9.80
C CYS A 29 -0.60 -6.75 11.25
N PRO A 30 0.36 -6.65 12.19
CA PRO A 30 0.09 -6.18 13.54
C PRO A 30 -0.24 -4.69 13.55
N THR A 31 -1.00 -4.24 14.57
CA THR A 31 -1.25 -2.83 14.84
C THR A 31 -0.10 -2.26 15.67
N ASN A 32 0.85 -1.62 15.01
CA ASN A 32 1.99 -0.98 15.67
C ASN A 32 1.89 0.54 15.59
N SER A 33 2.51 1.23 16.53
CA SER A 33 2.68 2.68 16.46
C SER A 33 3.93 3.01 15.65
N GLY A 34 3.84 4.01 14.79
CA GLY A 34 4.97 4.51 14.01
C GLY A 34 4.77 5.99 13.69
N ILE A 35 5.87 6.72 13.53
CA ILE A 35 5.86 8.12 13.12
C ILE A 35 6.86 8.29 11.99
N ALA A 36 6.44 9.00 10.95
CA ALA A 36 7.31 9.46 9.88
C ALA A 36 7.00 10.92 9.58
N ALA A 37 8.03 11.70 9.26
CA ALA A 37 7.90 13.09 8.85
C ALA A 37 8.65 13.32 7.55
N ILE A 38 7.99 13.94 6.58
CA ILE A 38 8.55 14.29 5.29
C ILE A 38 8.34 15.77 5.04
N LEU A 39 9.42 16.47 4.69
CA LEU A 39 9.36 17.87 4.30
C LEU A 39 9.13 17.96 2.79
N VAL A 40 7.95 18.46 2.41
CA VAL A 40 7.57 18.61 1.00
C VAL A 40 7.60 20.08 0.61
N MET A 41 8.29 20.39 -0.48
CA MET A 41 8.36 21.75 -1.02
C MET A 41 8.62 21.75 -2.53
N ARG A 42 8.50 22.89 -3.16
CA ARG A 42 8.90 23.03 -4.57
C ARG A 42 10.42 22.92 -4.68
N GLU A 43 10.94 22.23 -5.70
CA GLU A 43 12.36 22.05 -5.98
C GLU A 43 13.13 23.38 -5.93
N LYS A 44 12.61 24.41 -6.64
CA LYS A 44 13.19 25.77 -6.61
C LYS A 44 13.39 26.31 -5.19
N LYS A 45 12.46 26.01 -4.26
CA LYS A 45 12.57 26.45 -2.87
C LYS A 45 13.63 25.65 -2.11
N ALA A 46 13.72 24.34 -2.36
CA ALA A 46 14.73 23.50 -1.76
C ALA A 46 16.16 24.01 -2.14
N LEU A 47 16.37 24.23 -3.42
CA LEU A 47 17.66 24.75 -3.93
C LEU A 47 18.01 26.13 -3.36
N GLN A 48 17.01 27.04 -3.22
CA GLN A 48 17.23 28.35 -2.57
C GLN A 48 17.64 28.25 -1.10
N LEU A 49 17.23 27.17 -0.43
CA LEU A 49 17.58 26.89 0.96
C LEU A 49 18.85 26.07 1.11
N GLY A 50 19.54 25.74 0.00
CA GLY A 50 20.72 24.89 0.00
C GLY A 50 20.42 23.41 0.33
N LEU A 51 19.18 22.98 0.17
CA LEU A 51 18.75 21.61 0.40
C LEU A 51 18.83 20.81 -0.89
N GLU A 52 19.33 19.58 -0.81
CA GLU A 52 19.33 18.64 -1.92
C GLU A 52 17.99 17.86 -1.91
N PRO A 53 17.17 17.95 -2.98
CA PRO A 53 15.96 17.16 -3.09
C PRO A 53 16.28 15.66 -3.19
N LEU A 54 15.70 14.84 -2.31
CA LEU A 54 15.88 13.39 -2.35
C LEU A 54 15.05 12.72 -3.46
N PRO A 55 13.70 12.76 -3.41
CA PRO A 55 12.81 12.33 -4.48
C PRO A 55 11.97 13.47 -5.04
N GLN A 56 11.43 13.25 -6.21
CA GLN A 56 10.36 14.06 -6.77
C GLN A 56 9.04 13.30 -6.71
N PHE A 57 7.99 13.90 -6.19
CA PHE A 57 6.64 13.34 -6.26
C PHE A 57 6.05 13.62 -7.65
N ILE A 58 5.81 12.58 -8.43
CA ILE A 58 5.36 12.69 -9.84
C ILE A 58 3.87 12.42 -10.02
N GLY A 59 3.22 11.74 -9.12
CA GLY A 59 1.79 11.49 -9.20
C GLY A 59 1.28 10.44 -8.24
N TRP A 60 -0.01 10.19 -8.31
CA TRP A 60 -0.72 9.27 -7.43
C TRP A 60 -1.95 8.68 -8.11
N GLY A 61 -2.49 7.62 -7.53
CA GLY A 61 -3.76 7.02 -7.93
C GLY A 61 -4.54 6.56 -6.71
N SER A 62 -5.87 6.67 -6.78
CA SER A 62 -6.78 6.19 -5.77
C SER A 62 -7.90 5.38 -6.40
N ALA A 63 -8.36 4.35 -5.73
CA ALA A 63 -9.47 3.54 -6.17
C ALA A 63 -10.35 3.11 -5.01
N GLY A 64 -11.66 3.31 -5.15
CA GLY A 64 -12.65 2.67 -4.31
C GLY A 64 -12.97 1.29 -4.88
N VAL A 65 -13.01 0.27 -4.03
CA VAL A 65 -13.32 -1.11 -4.41
C VAL A 65 -14.25 -1.72 -3.38
N GLU A 66 -15.10 -2.64 -3.81
CA GLU A 66 -15.99 -3.36 -2.91
C GLU A 66 -15.20 -4.26 -1.94
N GLN A 67 -14.09 -4.81 -2.41
CA GLN A 67 -13.23 -5.70 -1.64
C GLN A 67 -11.90 -5.01 -1.34
N GLN A 68 -11.71 -4.71 -0.08
CA GLN A 68 -10.60 -3.90 0.43
C GLN A 68 -9.21 -4.36 -0.04
N ILE A 69 -9.00 -5.67 -0.11
CA ILE A 69 -7.74 -6.29 -0.54
C ILE A 69 -7.38 -6.00 -2.01
N MET A 70 -8.37 -5.70 -2.84
CA MET A 70 -8.18 -5.46 -4.28
C MET A 70 -7.85 -4.00 -4.62
N GLY A 71 -7.90 -3.08 -3.64
CA GLY A 71 -7.70 -1.64 -3.84
C GLY A 71 -6.39 -1.25 -4.53
N PRO A 72 -5.24 -1.80 -4.13
CA PRO A 72 -3.94 -1.44 -4.69
C PRO A 72 -3.81 -1.65 -6.20
N ALA A 73 -4.37 -2.71 -6.75
CA ALA A 73 -4.26 -3.01 -8.18
C ALA A 73 -4.86 -1.90 -9.07
N PRO A 74 -6.14 -1.54 -8.97
CA PRO A 74 -6.69 -0.44 -9.77
C PRO A 74 -6.11 0.93 -9.40
N ALA A 75 -5.66 1.15 -8.18
CA ALA A 75 -4.99 2.38 -7.79
C ALA A 75 -3.64 2.53 -8.51
N THR A 76 -2.84 1.46 -8.58
CA THR A 76 -1.58 1.43 -9.31
C THR A 76 -1.78 1.71 -10.80
N VAL A 77 -2.75 1.06 -11.44
CA VAL A 77 -3.08 1.32 -12.85
C VAL A 77 -3.43 2.79 -13.09
N LYS A 78 -4.20 3.40 -12.19
CA LYS A 78 -4.53 4.85 -12.28
C LYS A 78 -3.29 5.72 -12.10
N ALA A 79 -2.41 5.40 -11.16
CA ALA A 79 -1.18 6.16 -10.93
C ALA A 79 -0.26 6.11 -12.16
N LEU A 80 0.00 4.94 -12.71
CA LEU A 80 0.79 4.76 -13.93
C LEU A 80 0.18 5.53 -15.12
N LYS A 81 -1.13 5.40 -15.32
CA LYS A 81 -1.82 6.14 -16.39
C LYS A 81 -1.74 7.66 -16.20
N HIS A 82 -1.85 8.14 -14.98
CA HIS A 82 -1.80 9.57 -14.66
C HIS A 82 -0.40 10.16 -14.88
N THR A 83 0.65 9.42 -14.53
CA THR A 83 2.03 9.85 -14.65
C THR A 83 2.64 9.59 -16.03
N GLY A 84 2.03 8.74 -16.83
CA GLY A 84 2.57 8.29 -18.12
C GLY A 84 3.74 7.31 -17.98
N ILE A 85 4.03 6.83 -16.76
CA ILE A 85 5.06 5.84 -16.51
C ILE A 85 4.50 4.45 -16.80
N THR A 86 5.31 3.60 -17.41
CA THR A 86 4.98 2.19 -17.66
C THR A 86 5.54 1.31 -16.53
N ALA A 87 4.97 0.12 -16.34
CA ALA A 87 5.35 -0.76 -15.24
C ALA A 87 6.82 -1.21 -15.30
N ASP A 88 7.38 -1.35 -16.50
CA ASP A 88 8.78 -1.70 -16.73
C ASP A 88 9.78 -0.57 -16.40
N GLN A 89 9.30 0.65 -16.22
CA GLN A 89 10.09 1.79 -15.77
C GLN A 89 10.13 1.93 -14.24
N VAL A 90 9.43 1.05 -13.52
CA VAL A 90 9.39 1.07 -12.05
C VAL A 90 10.46 0.12 -11.51
N ASP A 91 11.51 0.68 -10.93
CA ASP A 91 12.62 -0.10 -10.36
C ASP A 91 12.31 -0.74 -9.01
N ARG A 92 11.47 -0.09 -8.20
CA ARG A 92 11.11 -0.56 -6.86
C ARG A 92 9.65 -0.29 -6.55
N VAL A 93 9.06 -1.21 -5.81
CA VAL A 93 7.70 -1.10 -5.29
C VAL A 93 7.75 -1.36 -3.79
N GLU A 94 7.30 -0.38 -3.02
CA GLU A 94 7.01 -0.55 -1.60
C GLU A 94 5.52 -0.79 -1.43
N PHE A 95 5.18 -1.97 -1.00
CA PHE A 95 3.79 -2.41 -0.88
C PHE A 95 3.44 -2.68 0.59
N ASN A 96 2.33 -2.12 1.05
CA ASN A 96 1.87 -2.42 2.41
C ASN A 96 1.35 -3.86 2.48
N GLU A 97 2.08 -4.71 3.20
CA GLU A 97 1.76 -6.13 3.41
C GLU A 97 0.70 -6.28 4.51
N ALA A 98 -0.53 -5.87 4.21
CA ALA A 98 -1.63 -5.96 5.18
C ALA A 98 -1.99 -7.42 5.54
N PHE A 99 -1.70 -8.36 4.66
CA PHE A 99 -1.98 -9.79 4.81
C PHE A 99 -0.80 -10.62 4.27
N ALA A 100 -0.62 -11.83 4.79
CA ALA A 100 0.44 -12.74 4.39
C ALA A 100 0.15 -13.54 3.09
N CYS A 101 -0.88 -13.18 2.32
CA CYS A 101 -1.28 -13.85 1.07
C CYS A 101 -0.99 -12.99 -0.16
#